data_93de2171ca813bf224d027fad7d50bbd
#
_entry.id   93de2171ca813bf224d027fad7d50bbd
#
_cell.length_a   1.000
_cell.length_b   1.000
_cell.length_c   1.000
_cell.angle_alpha   90.00
_cell.angle_beta   90.00
_cell.angle_gamma   90.00
#
_symmetry.space_group_name_H-M   'P 1'
#
loop_
_entity.id
_entity.type
_entity.pdbx_description
1 polymer ?
#
loop_
_entity_poly.entity_id
_entity_poly.type
_entity_poly.pdbx_seq_one_letter_code
_entity_poly.pdbx_strand_id
1 'polypeptide(L)'
;MKEYNNRLKANKYCEYITGKELRKYVADKIYKYLGNNVTIFDGSCGSGQLEEYINMKYLIGVEIQKEASEIAKENFKNSKIYNTSFFLFNEDIKLDCVVMNPPFSIKFKDLTEEEKVSIQKEFEWKKSGNVDDIFCLKALKFSKRYGFFILFPGLTYRNAEKQFRKELTGKIVELNIIKNAFEDTTIDVVFLIVDLFKKNNEIQKEIYNCKNKNIVFQTISNSSSEEWQPPREPTITKIIDPIEEEIKARNQTIRILTNSLKLSKLFCEFDRTLPPFIEFLENLKNIIKSFEESLKEELKNE
;
A
#
# COMPACT_ATOMS: atom_id res chain seq x y z
N MET A 1 1.26 -4.97 -26.58
CA MET A 1 0.39 -5.89 -25.85
C MET A 1 -1.03 -5.34 -25.81
N LYS A 2 -2.07 -6.20 -25.97
CA LYS A 2 -3.46 -5.77 -25.78
C LYS A 2 -3.74 -5.72 -24.28
N GLU A 3 -4.36 -4.65 -23.80
CA GLU A 3 -4.79 -4.52 -22.42
C GLU A 3 -6.30 -4.69 -22.31
N TYR A 4 -6.74 -5.50 -21.36
CA TYR A 4 -8.15 -5.56 -20.98
C TYR A 4 -8.35 -4.64 -19.78
N ASN A 5 -9.09 -3.58 -19.99
CA ASN A 5 -9.42 -2.62 -18.95
C ASN A 5 -10.93 -2.41 -18.92
N ASN A 6 -11.62 -3.16 -18.09
CA ASN A 6 -13.04 -2.99 -17.89
C ASN A 6 -13.32 -2.32 -16.53
N ARG A 7 -13.18 -1.00 -16.48
CA ARG A 7 -13.41 -0.18 -15.26
C ARG A 7 -14.80 -0.40 -14.63
N LEU A 8 -15.81 -0.75 -15.41
CA LEU A 8 -17.15 -1.05 -14.91
C LEU A 8 -17.21 -2.39 -14.14
N LYS A 9 -16.37 -3.36 -14.51
CA LYS A 9 -16.23 -4.64 -13.81
C LYS A 9 -15.13 -4.62 -12.75
N ALA A 10 -14.20 -3.67 -12.78
CA ALA A 10 -13.10 -3.55 -11.82
C ALA A 10 -13.59 -3.53 -10.35
N ASN A 11 -14.67 -2.80 -10.08
CA ASN A 11 -15.29 -2.78 -8.74
C ASN A 11 -15.84 -4.15 -8.30
N LYS A 12 -16.29 -4.99 -9.24
CA LYS A 12 -16.82 -6.32 -8.93
C LYS A 12 -15.72 -7.32 -8.59
N TYR A 13 -14.59 -7.22 -9.27
CA TYR A 13 -13.48 -8.18 -9.13
C TYR A 13 -12.31 -7.62 -8.33
N CYS A 14 -12.45 -6.40 -7.76
CA CYS A 14 -11.39 -5.74 -6.98
C CYS A 14 -10.06 -5.67 -7.74
N GLU A 15 -10.13 -5.45 -9.05
CA GLU A 15 -9.00 -5.48 -9.98
C GLU A 15 -8.33 -4.09 -10.05
N TYR A 16 -7.00 -4.09 -9.90
CA TYR A 16 -6.16 -2.91 -10.12
C TYR A 16 -5.15 -3.21 -11.21
N ILE A 17 -5.16 -2.38 -12.26
CA ILE A 17 -4.24 -2.55 -13.38
C ILE A 17 -2.84 -2.13 -12.94
N THR A 18 -1.90 -3.07 -13.00
CA THR A 18 -0.51 -2.83 -12.65
C THR A 18 0.10 -1.77 -13.57
N GLY A 19 0.55 -0.65 -13.01
CA GLY A 19 1.18 0.44 -13.77
C GLY A 19 2.47 -0.01 -14.46
N LYS A 20 2.80 0.64 -15.58
CA LYS A 20 3.96 0.26 -16.42
C LYS A 20 5.29 0.23 -15.65
N GLU A 21 5.54 1.20 -14.77
CA GLU A 21 6.79 1.24 -14.01
C GLU A 21 6.84 0.15 -12.94
N LEU A 22 5.71 -0.20 -12.33
CA LEU A 22 5.65 -1.34 -11.42
C LEU A 22 5.92 -2.67 -12.14
N ARG A 23 5.37 -2.87 -13.35
CA ARG A 23 5.67 -4.06 -14.17
C ARG A 23 7.18 -4.20 -14.44
N LYS A 24 7.87 -3.11 -14.77
CA LYS A 24 9.33 -3.10 -14.96
C LYS A 24 10.08 -3.43 -13.68
N TYR A 25 9.70 -2.78 -12.57
CA TYR A 25 10.28 -3.05 -11.28
C TYR A 25 10.17 -4.55 -10.88
N VAL A 26 9.00 -5.15 -11.10
CA VAL A 26 8.79 -6.59 -10.87
C VAL A 26 9.69 -7.43 -11.76
N ALA A 27 9.78 -7.10 -13.06
CA ALA A 27 10.66 -7.79 -14.00
C ALA A 27 12.15 -7.71 -13.60
N ASP A 28 12.62 -6.54 -13.15
CA ASP A 28 13.99 -6.35 -12.65
C ASP A 28 14.27 -7.19 -11.40
N LYS A 29 13.28 -7.29 -10.48
CA LYS A 29 13.41 -8.17 -9.31
C LYS A 29 13.46 -9.64 -9.69
N ILE A 30 12.64 -10.09 -10.62
CA ILE A 30 12.69 -11.48 -11.11
C ILE A 30 14.06 -11.75 -11.76
N TYR A 31 14.54 -10.84 -12.59
CA TYR A 31 15.86 -10.95 -13.20
C TYR A 31 16.98 -11.04 -12.15
N LYS A 32 16.92 -10.21 -11.10
CA LYS A 32 17.87 -10.23 -9.98
C LYS A 32 17.99 -11.61 -9.32
N TYR A 33 16.87 -12.32 -9.12
CA TYR A 33 16.84 -13.58 -8.37
C TYR A 33 16.94 -14.84 -9.23
N LEU A 34 16.46 -14.78 -10.48
CA LEU A 34 16.31 -15.94 -11.35
C LEU A 34 17.00 -15.81 -12.71
N GLY A 35 17.42 -14.59 -13.09
CA GLY A 35 17.94 -14.33 -14.42
C GLY A 35 16.85 -14.32 -15.50
N ASN A 36 17.22 -14.72 -16.71
CA ASN A 36 16.36 -14.74 -17.88
C ASN A 36 15.74 -16.13 -18.12
N ASN A 37 14.75 -16.16 -19.00
CA ASN A 37 14.18 -17.39 -19.56
C ASN A 37 13.51 -18.30 -18.51
N VAL A 38 12.78 -17.68 -17.58
CA VAL A 38 12.08 -18.33 -16.47
C VAL A 38 10.72 -18.86 -16.88
N THR A 39 10.25 -19.90 -16.19
CA THR A 39 8.86 -20.36 -16.26
C THR A 39 8.05 -19.78 -15.11
N ILE A 40 6.88 -19.24 -15.43
CA ILE A 40 6.08 -18.43 -14.48
C ILE A 40 4.68 -19.02 -14.31
N PHE A 41 4.21 -19.01 -13.07
CA PHE A 41 2.80 -19.21 -12.73
C PHE A 41 2.18 -17.89 -12.26
N ASP A 42 1.02 -17.53 -12.79
CA ASP A 42 0.18 -16.45 -12.26
C ASP A 42 -1.27 -16.95 -12.08
N GLY A 43 -1.75 -16.94 -10.83
CA GLY A 43 -3.09 -17.39 -10.44
C GLY A 43 -4.19 -16.35 -10.66
N SER A 44 -3.87 -15.15 -11.14
CA SER A 44 -4.80 -14.06 -11.44
C SER A 44 -4.28 -13.16 -12.57
N CYS A 45 -3.91 -13.80 -13.68
CA CYS A 45 -3.07 -13.17 -14.70
C CYS A 45 -3.76 -12.02 -15.48
N GLY A 46 -5.07 -11.84 -15.37
CA GLY A 46 -5.79 -10.85 -16.15
C GLY A 46 -5.53 -11.04 -17.65
N SER A 47 -5.16 -9.96 -18.35
CA SER A 47 -4.70 -10.03 -19.75
C SER A 47 -3.17 -10.21 -19.88
N GLY A 48 -2.46 -10.52 -18.80
CA GLY A 48 -1.02 -10.76 -18.78
C GLY A 48 -0.18 -9.48 -18.70
N GLN A 49 -0.72 -8.41 -18.12
CA GLN A 49 -0.02 -7.12 -18.09
C GLN A 49 1.19 -7.14 -17.16
N LEU A 50 1.13 -7.86 -16.06
CA LEU A 50 2.22 -7.97 -15.09
C LEU A 50 3.46 -8.60 -15.74
N GLU A 51 3.27 -9.54 -16.66
CA GLU A 51 4.31 -10.30 -17.33
C GLU A 51 4.96 -9.57 -18.52
N GLU A 52 4.46 -8.40 -18.92
CA GLU A 52 4.86 -7.71 -20.15
C GLU A 52 6.38 -7.53 -20.33
N TYR A 53 7.10 -7.23 -19.23
CA TYR A 53 8.55 -6.98 -19.26
C TYR A 53 9.39 -8.16 -18.78
N ILE A 54 8.78 -9.27 -18.40
CA ILE A 54 9.49 -10.45 -17.90
C ILE A 54 10.01 -11.26 -19.07
N ASN A 55 11.32 -11.52 -19.10
CA ASN A 55 11.91 -12.45 -20.06
C ASN A 55 11.63 -13.89 -19.64
N MET A 56 10.47 -14.41 -20.06
CA MET A 56 9.99 -15.74 -19.68
C MET A 56 10.03 -16.74 -20.83
N LYS A 57 10.23 -18.00 -20.48
CA LYS A 57 10.17 -19.15 -21.39
C LYS A 57 8.74 -19.64 -21.60
N TYR A 58 7.95 -19.64 -20.54
CA TYR A 58 6.60 -20.19 -20.51
C TYR A 58 5.77 -19.60 -19.38
N LEU A 59 4.50 -19.35 -19.66
CA LEU A 59 3.52 -18.86 -18.69
C LEU A 59 2.40 -19.89 -18.50
N ILE A 60 2.08 -20.21 -17.24
CA ILE A 60 0.79 -20.79 -16.87
C ILE A 60 0.01 -19.74 -16.11
N GLY A 61 -1.12 -19.30 -16.68
CA GLY A 61 -2.01 -18.31 -16.09
C GLY A 61 -3.36 -18.90 -15.73
N VAL A 62 -3.96 -18.40 -14.66
CA VAL A 62 -5.35 -18.66 -14.30
C VAL A 62 -6.08 -17.31 -14.26
N GLU A 63 -7.23 -17.23 -14.92
CA GLU A 63 -8.03 -16.02 -14.97
C GLU A 63 -9.53 -16.36 -14.97
N ILE A 64 -10.29 -15.74 -14.07
CA ILE A 64 -11.73 -15.99 -13.91
C ILE A 64 -12.54 -15.30 -15.01
N GLN A 65 -12.09 -14.16 -15.50
CA GLN A 65 -12.76 -13.38 -16.55
C GLN A 65 -12.42 -13.94 -17.93
N LYS A 66 -13.42 -14.40 -18.64
CA LYS A 66 -13.24 -15.06 -19.96
C LYS A 66 -12.54 -14.12 -20.95
N GLU A 67 -12.99 -12.89 -21.06
CA GLU A 67 -12.46 -11.91 -22.01
C GLU A 67 -10.96 -11.60 -21.73
N ALA A 68 -10.61 -11.45 -20.46
CA ALA A 68 -9.22 -11.22 -20.06
C ALA A 68 -8.34 -12.45 -20.38
N SER A 69 -8.84 -13.66 -20.10
CA SER A 69 -8.12 -14.89 -20.38
C SER A 69 -7.86 -15.12 -21.87
N GLU A 70 -8.81 -14.73 -22.74
CA GLU A 70 -8.65 -14.80 -24.19
C GLU A 70 -7.57 -13.83 -24.68
N ILE A 71 -7.55 -12.61 -24.16
CA ILE A 71 -6.52 -11.62 -24.46
C ILE A 71 -5.13 -12.08 -23.96
N ALA A 72 -5.06 -12.68 -22.78
CA ALA A 72 -3.79 -13.24 -22.27
C ALA A 72 -3.23 -14.32 -23.22
N LYS A 73 -4.08 -15.19 -23.77
CA LYS A 73 -3.69 -16.19 -24.79
C LYS A 73 -3.18 -15.57 -26.08
N GLU A 74 -3.77 -14.44 -26.51
CA GLU A 74 -3.29 -13.69 -27.67
C GLU A 74 -1.94 -13.02 -27.41
N ASN A 75 -1.75 -12.48 -26.21
CA ASN A 75 -0.53 -11.78 -25.81
C ASN A 75 0.67 -12.71 -25.65
N PHE A 76 0.46 -13.95 -25.17
CA PHE A 76 1.54 -14.88 -24.88
C PHE A 76 1.35 -16.22 -25.63
N LYS A 77 2.03 -16.37 -26.75
CA LYS A 77 1.96 -17.61 -27.55
C LYS A 77 2.52 -18.83 -26.82
N ASN A 78 3.54 -18.60 -25.97
CA ASN A 78 4.15 -19.65 -25.16
C ASN A 78 3.48 -19.67 -23.78
N SER A 79 2.18 -19.94 -23.74
CA SER A 79 1.43 -19.97 -22.49
C SER A 79 0.34 -21.03 -22.50
N LYS A 80 -0.11 -21.39 -21.29
CA LYS A 80 -1.35 -22.12 -21.05
C LYS A 80 -2.20 -21.33 -20.08
N ILE A 81 -3.28 -20.73 -20.57
CA ILE A 81 -4.17 -19.90 -19.77
C ILE A 81 -5.47 -20.66 -19.52
N TYR A 82 -5.81 -20.84 -18.24
CA TYR A 82 -7.02 -21.49 -17.77
C TYR A 82 -8.06 -20.44 -17.41
N ASN A 83 -9.25 -20.55 -17.98
CA ASN A 83 -10.36 -19.70 -17.60
C ASN A 83 -11.18 -20.39 -16.49
N THR A 84 -10.81 -20.16 -15.26
CA THR A 84 -11.45 -20.74 -14.06
C THR A 84 -11.14 -19.91 -12.82
N SER A 85 -11.84 -20.20 -11.72
CA SER A 85 -11.45 -19.64 -10.41
C SER A 85 -10.12 -20.23 -9.95
N PHE A 86 -9.22 -19.38 -9.48
CA PHE A 86 -7.94 -19.82 -8.93
C PHE A 86 -8.11 -20.75 -7.71
N PHE A 87 -9.15 -20.53 -6.90
CA PHE A 87 -9.40 -21.40 -5.74
C PHE A 87 -9.81 -22.81 -6.12
N LEU A 88 -10.37 -23.01 -7.33
CA LEU A 88 -10.74 -24.33 -7.86
C LEU A 88 -9.64 -24.96 -8.73
N PHE A 89 -8.62 -24.18 -9.09
CA PHE A 89 -7.50 -24.68 -9.87
C PHE A 89 -6.64 -25.66 -9.06
N ASN A 90 -6.42 -26.87 -9.59
CA ASN A 90 -5.76 -27.95 -8.87
C ASN A 90 -4.92 -28.84 -9.82
N GLU A 91 -4.01 -28.23 -10.56
CA GLU A 91 -3.05 -28.98 -11.40
C GLU A 91 -1.77 -29.27 -10.62
N ASP A 92 -1.16 -30.42 -10.84
CA ASP A 92 0.14 -30.78 -10.26
C ASP A 92 1.28 -30.23 -11.13
N ILE A 93 1.59 -28.97 -10.94
CA ILE A 93 2.62 -28.25 -11.71
C ILE A 93 3.56 -27.49 -10.79
N LYS A 94 4.80 -27.36 -11.19
CA LYS A 94 5.80 -26.53 -10.51
C LYS A 94 6.66 -25.78 -11.52
N LEU A 95 6.59 -24.47 -11.46
CA LEU A 95 7.34 -23.55 -12.32
C LEU A 95 8.47 -22.87 -11.51
N ASP A 96 9.37 -22.18 -12.18
CA ASP A 96 10.54 -21.60 -11.52
C ASP A 96 10.13 -20.56 -10.47
N CYS A 97 9.07 -19.78 -10.76
CA CYS A 97 8.49 -18.85 -9.80
C CYS A 97 6.98 -18.65 -10.01
N VAL A 98 6.39 -18.01 -9.00
CA VAL A 98 5.07 -17.40 -9.05
C VAL A 98 5.22 -15.89 -9.09
N VAL A 99 4.44 -15.23 -9.94
CA VAL A 99 4.33 -13.78 -10.03
C VAL A 99 2.86 -13.44 -10.00
N MET A 100 2.41 -12.60 -9.06
CA MET A 100 0.98 -12.28 -8.95
C MET A 100 0.73 -10.87 -8.44
N ASN A 101 -0.29 -10.24 -9.03
CA ASN A 101 -1.02 -9.13 -8.45
C ASN A 101 -2.46 -9.60 -8.17
N PRO A 102 -2.70 -10.34 -7.07
CA PRO A 102 -4.03 -10.88 -6.79
C PRO A 102 -5.04 -9.76 -6.55
N PRO A 103 -6.33 -9.99 -6.80
CA PRO A 103 -7.37 -9.02 -6.52
C PRO A 103 -7.42 -8.71 -5.02
N PHE A 104 -7.49 -7.41 -4.66
CA PHE A 104 -7.42 -6.98 -3.27
C PHE A 104 -8.78 -7.03 -2.57
N SER A 105 -8.76 -7.47 -1.30
CA SER A 105 -9.90 -7.35 -0.39
C SER A 105 -11.15 -8.14 -0.75
N ILE A 106 -11.04 -9.19 -1.56
CA ILE A 106 -12.13 -10.16 -1.74
C ILE A 106 -12.40 -10.83 -0.38
N LYS A 107 -13.66 -10.85 0.03
CA LYS A 107 -14.03 -11.44 1.33
C LYS A 107 -14.37 -12.92 1.17
N PHE A 108 -13.92 -13.74 2.10
CA PHE A 108 -14.24 -15.17 2.15
C PHE A 108 -15.75 -15.44 2.05
N LYS A 109 -16.59 -14.63 2.70
CA LYS A 109 -18.05 -14.78 2.67
C LYS A 109 -18.67 -14.59 1.27
N ASP A 110 -18.00 -13.85 0.39
CA ASP A 110 -18.49 -13.51 -0.96
C ASP A 110 -18.09 -14.56 -2.01
N LEU A 111 -17.30 -15.57 -1.62
CA LEU A 111 -16.93 -16.71 -2.46
C LEU A 111 -18.09 -17.70 -2.63
N THR A 112 -18.04 -18.50 -3.70
CA THR A 112 -18.94 -19.62 -3.88
C THR A 112 -18.70 -20.70 -2.82
N GLU A 113 -19.69 -21.56 -2.58
CA GLU A 113 -19.52 -22.65 -1.60
C GLU A 113 -18.42 -23.64 -2.04
N GLU A 114 -18.28 -23.89 -3.34
CA GLU A 114 -17.23 -24.74 -3.88
C GLU A 114 -15.83 -24.16 -3.61
N GLU A 115 -15.65 -22.86 -3.79
CA GLU A 115 -14.40 -22.16 -3.47
C GLU A 115 -14.08 -22.19 -1.98
N LYS A 116 -15.08 -21.96 -1.13
CA LYS A 116 -14.94 -22.04 0.34
C LYS A 116 -14.49 -23.43 0.77
N VAL A 117 -15.14 -24.46 0.26
CA VAL A 117 -14.79 -25.88 0.54
C VAL A 117 -13.37 -26.17 0.04
N SER A 118 -13.02 -25.73 -1.16
CA SER A 118 -11.68 -25.92 -1.71
C SER A 118 -10.61 -25.24 -0.84
N ILE A 119 -10.83 -23.99 -0.43
CA ILE A 119 -9.93 -23.27 0.46
C ILE A 119 -9.80 -23.98 1.80
N GLN A 120 -10.90 -24.37 2.43
CA GLN A 120 -10.88 -24.97 3.76
C GLN A 120 -10.26 -26.37 3.80
N LYS A 121 -10.31 -27.10 2.68
CA LYS A 121 -9.60 -28.37 2.54
C LYS A 121 -8.08 -28.23 2.65
N GLU A 122 -7.54 -27.08 2.20
CA GLU A 122 -6.11 -26.79 2.24
C GLU A 122 -5.69 -25.93 3.43
N PHE A 123 -6.57 -25.02 3.83
CA PHE A 123 -6.34 -24.00 4.86
C PHE A 123 -7.51 -24.02 5.85
N GLU A 124 -7.59 -25.06 6.70
CA GLU A 124 -8.68 -25.29 7.66
C GLU A 124 -8.95 -24.09 8.57
N TRP A 125 -7.91 -23.30 8.85
CA TRP A 125 -7.99 -22.11 9.67
C TRP A 125 -8.73 -20.93 9.01
N LYS A 126 -8.85 -20.94 7.65
CA LYS A 126 -9.49 -19.83 6.91
C LYS A 126 -11.00 -19.98 6.88
N LYS A 127 -11.66 -19.17 7.72
CA LYS A 127 -13.15 -19.20 7.88
C LYS A 127 -13.82 -17.85 7.63
N SER A 128 -13.03 -16.78 7.53
CA SER A 128 -13.53 -15.40 7.38
C SER A 128 -12.44 -14.44 6.92
N GLY A 129 -12.77 -13.17 6.82
CA GLY A 129 -11.83 -12.10 6.42
C GLY A 129 -11.61 -12.04 4.92
N ASN A 130 -10.55 -11.35 4.51
CA ASN A 130 -10.13 -11.27 3.11
C ASN A 130 -9.33 -12.51 2.73
N VAL A 131 -9.28 -12.85 1.44
CA VAL A 131 -8.60 -14.05 0.93
C VAL A 131 -7.28 -13.75 0.20
N ASP A 132 -6.78 -12.53 0.30
CA ASP A 132 -5.51 -12.10 -0.29
C ASP A 132 -4.33 -12.99 0.18
N ASP A 133 -4.34 -13.40 1.44
CA ASP A 133 -3.41 -14.34 2.05
C ASP A 133 -3.46 -15.75 1.41
N ILE A 134 -4.66 -16.22 1.08
CA ILE A 134 -4.86 -17.54 0.46
C ILE A 134 -4.37 -17.54 -0.98
N PHE A 135 -4.57 -16.44 -1.73
CA PHE A 135 -3.97 -16.31 -3.06
C PHE A 135 -2.46 -16.56 -3.01
N CYS A 136 -1.76 -15.93 -2.08
CA CYS A 136 -0.30 -16.09 -1.94
C CYS A 136 0.11 -17.51 -1.53
N LEU A 137 -0.50 -18.05 -0.47
CA LEU A 137 -0.11 -19.37 0.06
C LEU A 137 -0.41 -20.49 -0.93
N LYS A 138 -1.58 -20.43 -1.60
CA LYS A 138 -1.94 -21.41 -2.62
C LYS A 138 -1.01 -21.28 -3.83
N ALA A 139 -0.71 -20.08 -4.28
CA ALA A 139 0.17 -19.84 -5.43
C ALA A 139 1.59 -20.38 -5.19
N LEU A 140 2.14 -20.24 -3.98
CA LEU A 140 3.46 -20.77 -3.64
C LEU A 140 3.58 -22.27 -3.83
N LYS A 141 2.46 -23.03 -3.83
CA LYS A 141 2.47 -24.47 -4.13
C LYS A 141 2.85 -24.76 -5.57
N PHE A 142 2.67 -23.81 -6.49
CA PHE A 142 3.03 -23.94 -7.90
C PHE A 142 4.45 -23.44 -8.20
N SER A 143 5.18 -22.96 -7.20
CA SER A 143 6.57 -22.54 -7.34
C SER A 143 7.56 -23.61 -6.90
N LYS A 144 8.68 -23.73 -7.65
CA LYS A 144 9.85 -24.50 -7.20
C LYS A 144 10.59 -23.76 -6.09
N ARG A 145 10.63 -22.41 -6.13
CA ARG A 145 11.41 -21.64 -5.16
C ARG A 145 10.86 -20.26 -4.84
N TYR A 146 10.69 -19.37 -5.81
CA TYR A 146 10.39 -17.97 -5.56
C TYR A 146 8.93 -17.61 -5.78
N GLY A 147 8.41 -16.71 -4.94
CA GLY A 147 7.14 -16.02 -5.16
C GLY A 147 7.33 -14.50 -5.10
N PHE A 148 6.72 -13.80 -6.06
CA PHE A 148 6.73 -12.35 -6.22
C PHE A 148 5.29 -11.85 -6.19
N PHE A 149 4.93 -11.08 -5.17
CA PHE A 149 3.55 -10.71 -4.93
C PHE A 149 3.38 -9.21 -4.74
N ILE A 150 2.42 -8.63 -5.43
CA ILE A 150 1.93 -7.28 -5.17
C ILE A 150 0.73 -7.42 -4.25
N LEU A 151 0.76 -6.80 -3.06
CA LEU A 151 -0.22 -7.03 -2.00
C LEU A 151 -0.70 -5.72 -1.39
N PHE A 152 -1.91 -5.75 -0.84
CA PHE A 152 -2.41 -4.66 -0.02
C PHE A 152 -1.64 -4.59 1.32
N PRO A 153 -1.25 -3.41 1.81
CA PRO A 153 -0.43 -3.27 3.02
C PRO A 153 -1.01 -3.90 4.28
N GLY A 154 -2.34 -4.03 4.36
CA GLY A 154 -3.03 -4.60 5.50
C GLY A 154 -2.58 -6.02 5.89
N LEU A 155 -2.06 -6.82 4.93
CA LEU A 155 -1.54 -8.17 5.22
C LEU A 155 -0.34 -8.14 6.19
N THR A 156 0.36 -7.04 6.27
CA THR A 156 1.56 -6.93 7.10
C THR A 156 1.27 -6.76 8.59
N TYR A 157 0.07 -6.29 8.98
CA TYR A 157 -0.24 -5.96 10.38
C TYR A 157 -1.59 -6.42 10.90
N ARG A 158 -2.59 -6.69 10.04
CA ARG A 158 -3.94 -7.07 10.54
C ARG A 158 -3.92 -8.44 11.24
N ASN A 159 -4.66 -8.57 12.32
CA ASN A 159 -4.73 -9.82 13.10
C ASN A 159 -5.30 -11.00 12.28
N ALA A 160 -6.23 -10.73 11.36
CA ALA A 160 -6.83 -11.77 10.52
C ALA A 160 -5.79 -12.52 9.67
N GLU A 161 -4.68 -11.87 9.33
CA GLU A 161 -3.60 -12.43 8.51
C GLU A 161 -2.37 -12.88 9.35
N LYS A 162 -2.51 -13.02 10.68
CA LYS A 162 -1.44 -13.50 11.55
C LYS A 162 -0.94 -14.90 11.14
N GLN A 163 -1.85 -15.82 10.80
CA GLN A 163 -1.48 -17.17 10.36
C GLN A 163 -0.68 -17.13 9.05
N PHE A 164 -1.08 -16.29 8.09
CA PHE A 164 -0.32 -16.07 6.86
C PHE A 164 1.12 -15.64 7.13
N ARG A 165 1.31 -14.65 8.02
CA ARG A 165 2.66 -14.20 8.39
C ARG A 165 3.48 -15.30 9.06
N LYS A 166 2.84 -16.13 9.88
CA LYS A 166 3.49 -17.28 10.53
C LYS A 166 3.96 -18.32 9.51
N GLU A 167 3.16 -18.63 8.49
CA GLU A 167 3.52 -19.57 7.42
C GLU A 167 4.73 -19.10 6.59
N LEU A 168 4.92 -17.79 6.46
CA LEU A 168 6.02 -17.18 5.71
C LEU A 168 7.21 -16.76 6.58
N THR A 169 7.17 -16.98 7.90
CA THR A 169 8.30 -16.67 8.78
C THR A 169 9.56 -17.40 8.31
N GLY A 170 10.65 -16.65 8.21
CA GLY A 170 11.95 -17.16 7.74
C GLY A 170 12.08 -17.31 6.22
N LYS A 171 11.02 -17.12 5.44
CA LYS A 171 11.01 -17.28 3.98
C LYS A 171 11.00 -15.94 3.21
N ILE A 172 10.73 -14.82 3.88
CA ILE A 172 10.67 -13.51 3.22
C ILE A 172 12.08 -13.03 2.88
N VAL A 173 12.31 -12.68 1.62
CA VAL A 173 13.59 -12.13 1.13
C VAL A 173 13.52 -10.61 1.08
N GLU A 174 12.48 -10.07 0.47
CA GLU A 174 12.24 -8.63 0.41
C GLU A 174 10.80 -8.30 0.82
N LEU A 175 10.65 -7.18 1.52
CA LEU A 175 9.37 -6.58 1.88
C LEU A 175 9.42 -5.09 1.56
N ASN A 176 8.94 -4.72 0.40
CA ASN A 176 9.10 -3.38 -0.17
C ASN A 176 7.79 -2.62 -0.18
N ILE A 177 7.85 -1.30 -0.04
CA ILE A 177 6.73 -0.39 -0.30
C ILE A 177 6.88 0.19 -1.69
N ILE A 178 5.83 0.11 -2.49
CA ILE A 178 5.79 0.72 -3.81
C ILE A 178 4.81 1.89 -3.77
N LYS A 179 5.35 3.09 -3.95
CA LYS A 179 4.59 4.33 -4.03
C LYS A 179 4.17 4.62 -5.47
N ASN A 180 2.98 5.19 -5.64
CA ASN A 180 2.41 5.50 -6.96
C ASN A 180 2.41 4.27 -7.89
N ALA A 181 1.99 3.13 -7.35
CA ALA A 181 1.98 1.82 -8.03
C ALA A 181 0.99 1.75 -9.20
N PHE A 182 -0.10 2.49 -9.11
CA PHE A 182 -1.19 2.52 -10.06
C PHE A 182 -1.41 3.94 -10.59
N GLU A 183 -1.89 4.04 -11.83
CA GLU A 183 -2.17 5.35 -12.45
C GLU A 183 -3.44 6.02 -11.89
N ASP A 184 -4.39 5.21 -11.45
CA ASP A 184 -5.76 5.62 -11.09
C ASP A 184 -5.95 5.89 -9.58
N THR A 185 -4.96 5.55 -8.75
CA THR A 185 -5.06 5.66 -7.30
C THR A 185 -3.72 5.96 -6.64
N THR A 186 -3.77 6.62 -5.49
CA THR A 186 -2.60 6.93 -4.66
C THR A 186 -2.29 5.84 -3.62
N ILE A 187 -2.92 4.65 -3.74
CA ILE A 187 -2.71 3.56 -2.80
C ILE A 187 -1.30 3.02 -2.95
N ASP A 188 -0.54 3.02 -1.86
CA ASP A 188 0.73 2.31 -1.78
C ASP A 188 0.47 0.82 -1.68
N VAL A 189 1.33 0.00 -2.28
CA VAL A 189 1.27 -1.45 -2.17
C VAL A 189 2.54 -2.01 -1.56
N VAL A 190 2.43 -3.21 -1.04
CA VAL A 190 3.56 -4.02 -0.61
C VAL A 190 3.98 -4.93 -1.75
N PHE A 191 5.27 -4.95 -2.07
CA PHE A 191 5.85 -5.96 -2.93
C PHE A 191 6.64 -6.94 -2.08
N LEU A 192 6.16 -8.18 -2.05
CA LEU A 192 6.71 -9.26 -1.23
C LEU A 192 7.46 -10.27 -2.10
N ILE A 193 8.71 -10.57 -1.75
CA ILE A 193 9.49 -11.66 -2.35
C ILE A 193 9.69 -12.77 -1.32
N VAL A 194 9.28 -13.96 -1.68
CA VAL A 194 9.40 -15.19 -0.86
C VAL A 194 10.38 -16.14 -1.52
N ASP A 195 11.30 -16.71 -0.73
CA ASP A 195 12.15 -17.85 -1.11
C ASP A 195 11.79 -19.04 -0.22
N LEU A 196 11.24 -20.10 -0.79
CA LEU A 196 10.80 -21.29 -0.06
C LEU A 196 11.95 -22.02 0.63
N PHE A 197 13.21 -21.78 0.22
CA PHE A 197 14.41 -22.41 0.80
C PHE A 197 15.08 -21.56 1.85
N LYS A 198 14.72 -20.29 1.98
CA LYS A 198 15.24 -19.40 3.01
C LYS A 198 14.79 -19.83 4.41
N LYS A 199 15.68 -19.75 5.40
CA LYS A 199 15.43 -20.19 6.79
C LYS A 199 15.89 -19.18 7.85
N ASN A 200 16.05 -17.93 7.49
CA ASN A 200 16.42 -16.86 8.43
C ASN A 200 15.44 -15.70 8.38
N ASN A 201 15.48 -14.85 9.40
CA ASN A 201 14.52 -13.75 9.53
C ASN A 201 15.04 -12.41 8.98
N GLU A 202 16.24 -12.37 8.40
CA GLU A 202 16.76 -11.16 7.78
C GLU A 202 15.96 -10.82 6.51
N ILE A 203 15.46 -9.61 6.40
CA ILE A 203 14.64 -9.14 5.30
C ILE A 203 15.24 -7.85 4.74
N GLN A 204 15.45 -7.81 3.43
CA GLN A 204 15.74 -6.58 2.71
C GLN A 204 14.45 -5.79 2.56
N LYS A 205 14.53 -4.47 2.74
CA LYS A 205 13.39 -3.57 2.62
C LYS A 205 13.78 -2.35 1.82
N GLU A 206 12.91 -1.94 0.90
CA GLU A 206 13.08 -0.69 0.16
C GLU A 206 11.75 0.02 -0.07
N ILE A 207 11.82 1.32 -0.29
CA ILE A 207 10.71 2.13 -0.77
C ILE A 207 11.06 2.53 -2.20
N TYR A 208 10.27 2.06 -3.15
CA TYR A 208 10.38 2.42 -4.56
C TYR A 208 9.25 3.36 -4.96
N ASN A 209 9.57 4.42 -5.70
CA ASN A 209 8.58 5.37 -6.20
C ASN A 209 8.45 5.24 -7.72
N CYS A 210 7.32 4.72 -8.20
CA CYS A 210 7.06 4.53 -9.63
C CYS A 210 7.01 5.84 -10.42
N LYS A 211 6.60 6.96 -9.79
CA LYS A 211 6.55 8.27 -10.45
C LYS A 211 7.96 8.79 -10.73
N ASN A 212 8.85 8.68 -9.76
CA ASN A 212 10.22 9.17 -9.83
C ASN A 212 11.19 8.11 -10.34
N LYS A 213 10.76 6.86 -10.47
CA LYS A 213 11.54 5.70 -10.96
C LYS A 213 12.82 5.46 -10.16
N ASN A 214 12.75 5.64 -8.86
CA ASN A 214 13.91 5.52 -7.99
C ASN A 214 13.58 4.84 -6.65
N ILE A 215 14.62 4.30 -6.04
CA ILE A 215 14.58 3.83 -4.66
C ILE A 215 14.80 5.04 -3.76
N VAL A 216 13.82 5.32 -2.88
CA VAL A 216 13.85 6.45 -1.94
C VAL A 216 14.54 6.07 -0.63
N PHE A 217 14.41 4.80 -0.23
CA PHE A 217 14.94 4.31 1.04
C PHE A 217 15.24 2.82 0.96
N GLN A 218 16.32 2.38 1.61
CA GLN A 218 16.67 0.96 1.76
C GLN A 218 17.15 0.65 3.16
N THR A 219 16.84 -0.53 3.67
CA THR A 219 17.31 -1.03 4.96
C THR A 219 17.28 -2.56 5.03
N ILE A 220 17.92 -3.12 6.03
CA ILE A 220 17.84 -4.55 6.37
C ILE A 220 17.31 -4.65 7.79
N SER A 221 16.40 -5.57 8.03
CA SER A 221 15.86 -5.80 9.37
C SER A 221 15.49 -7.26 9.58
N ASN A 222 15.27 -7.65 10.83
CA ASN A 222 14.67 -8.93 11.16
C ASN A 222 13.14 -8.78 11.24
N SER A 223 12.41 -9.76 10.72
CA SER A 223 10.95 -9.83 10.89
C SER A 223 10.59 -10.81 12.00
N SER A 224 9.46 -10.54 12.66
CA SER A 224 8.77 -11.49 13.52
C SER A 224 7.54 -12.06 12.81
N SER A 225 6.97 -13.15 13.34
CA SER A 225 5.71 -13.70 12.84
C SER A 225 4.49 -12.88 13.25
N GLU A 226 4.62 -11.99 14.23
CA GLU A 226 3.51 -11.23 14.77
C GLU A 226 3.09 -10.12 13.81
N GLU A 227 4.06 -9.32 13.39
CA GLU A 227 3.84 -8.17 12.52
C GLU A 227 5.05 -7.96 11.61
N TRP A 228 4.78 -7.75 10.33
CA TRP A 228 5.81 -7.30 9.41
C TRP A 228 5.78 -5.77 9.39
N GLN A 229 6.90 -5.16 9.68
CA GLN A 229 7.03 -3.71 9.62
C GLN A 229 7.57 -3.30 8.24
N PRO A 230 6.73 -2.88 7.29
CA PRO A 230 7.20 -2.35 6.01
C PRO A 230 8.13 -1.15 6.24
N PRO A 231 9.05 -0.87 5.31
CA PRO A 231 9.92 0.28 5.43
C PRO A 231 9.09 1.58 5.46
N ARG A 232 9.55 2.54 6.26
CA ARG A 232 8.99 3.90 6.32
C ARG A 232 10.11 4.87 6.04
N GLU A 233 9.80 5.92 5.29
CA GLU A 233 10.76 7.01 5.16
C GLU A 233 11.09 7.56 6.55
N PRO A 234 12.37 7.86 6.82
CA PRO A 234 12.72 8.55 8.05
C PRO A 234 11.89 9.82 8.14
N THR A 235 11.17 9.97 9.24
CA THR A 235 10.52 11.24 9.52
C THR A 235 11.65 12.24 9.77
N ILE A 236 11.86 13.17 8.84
CA ILE A 236 12.69 14.33 9.10
C ILE A 236 11.88 15.12 10.13
N THR A 237 12.17 14.89 11.39
CA THR A 237 11.77 15.82 12.45
C THR A 237 12.49 17.12 12.08
N LYS A 238 11.78 18.05 11.46
CA LYS A 238 12.28 19.42 11.47
C LYS A 238 12.60 19.70 12.92
N ILE A 239 13.84 20.03 13.21
CA ILE A 239 14.17 20.66 14.48
C ILE A 239 13.34 21.93 14.45
N ILE A 240 12.20 21.88 15.13
CA ILE A 240 11.32 23.02 15.24
C ILE A 240 12.12 23.94 16.16
N ASP A 241 12.52 25.08 15.63
CA ASP A 241 13.11 26.10 16.44
C ASP A 241 12.06 26.52 17.51
N PRO A 242 12.30 26.27 18.79
CA PRO A 242 11.34 26.58 19.84
C PRO A 242 10.89 28.05 19.79
N ILE A 243 11.78 28.96 19.40
CA ILE A 243 11.52 30.39 19.27
C ILE A 243 10.55 30.64 18.10
N GLU A 244 10.75 30.01 16.95
CA GLU A 244 9.86 30.14 15.77
C GLU A 244 8.43 29.66 16.09
N GLU A 245 8.30 28.55 16.82
CA GLU A 245 6.98 28.02 17.23
C GLU A 245 6.32 28.93 18.29
N GLU A 246 7.07 29.48 19.22
CA GLU A 246 6.56 30.43 20.20
C GLU A 246 6.05 31.70 19.50
N ILE A 247 6.80 32.25 18.56
CA ILE A 247 6.39 33.40 17.74
C ILE A 247 5.11 33.11 16.99
N LYS A 248 4.98 31.93 16.38
CA LYS A 248 3.75 31.52 15.69
C LYS A 248 2.56 31.43 16.63
N ALA A 249 2.75 30.82 17.82
CA ALA A 249 1.70 30.69 18.81
C ALA A 249 1.24 32.08 19.32
N ARG A 250 2.16 33.01 19.61
CA ARG A 250 1.86 34.38 20.02
C ARG A 250 1.09 35.11 18.92
N ASN A 251 1.54 35.05 17.67
CA ASN A 251 0.85 35.68 16.54
C ASN A 251 -0.58 35.13 16.34
N GLN A 252 -0.78 33.82 16.52
CA GLN A 252 -2.09 33.22 16.47
C GLN A 252 -3.01 33.70 17.59
N THR A 253 -2.48 33.83 18.79
CA THR A 253 -3.20 34.37 19.95
C THR A 253 -3.62 35.82 19.73
N ILE A 254 -2.72 36.68 19.23
CA ILE A 254 -3.02 38.07 18.87
C ILE A 254 -4.14 38.15 17.84
N ARG A 255 -4.09 37.27 16.81
CA ARG A 255 -5.12 37.22 15.78
C ARG A 255 -6.49 36.83 16.34
N ILE A 256 -6.54 35.84 17.25
CA ILE A 256 -7.79 35.40 17.90
C ILE A 256 -8.36 36.55 18.74
N LEU A 257 -7.54 37.17 19.57
CA LEU A 257 -7.94 38.29 20.43
C LEU A 257 -8.44 39.50 19.60
N THR A 258 -7.74 39.82 18.50
CA THR A 258 -8.14 40.90 17.58
C THR A 258 -9.49 40.62 16.93
N ASN A 259 -9.75 39.38 16.51
CA ASN A 259 -11.02 38.99 15.93
C ASN A 259 -12.14 39.02 16.98
N SER A 260 -11.88 38.57 18.19
CA SER A 260 -12.83 38.65 19.30
C SER A 260 -13.18 40.11 19.63
N LEU A 261 -12.19 41.02 19.62
CA LEU A 261 -12.39 42.44 19.82
C LEU A 261 -13.27 43.06 18.72
N LYS A 262 -13.06 42.68 17.44
CA LYS A 262 -13.87 43.15 16.33
C LYS A 262 -15.34 42.68 16.44
N LEU A 263 -15.55 41.41 16.81
CA LEU A 263 -16.88 40.86 17.06
C LEU A 263 -17.56 41.60 18.23
N SER A 264 -16.84 41.80 19.31
CA SER A 264 -17.36 42.51 20.49
C SER A 264 -17.73 43.95 20.18
N LYS A 265 -16.94 44.64 19.35
CA LYS A 265 -17.26 45.98 18.85
C LYS A 265 -18.55 46.02 18.04
N LEU A 266 -18.76 45.03 17.13
CA LEU A 266 -19.99 44.86 16.39
C LEU A 266 -21.20 44.67 17.32
N PHE A 267 -21.09 43.85 18.35
CA PHE A 267 -22.17 43.68 19.35
C PHE A 267 -22.47 44.94 20.11
N CYS A 268 -21.45 45.76 20.47
CA CYS A 268 -21.66 47.08 21.16
C CYS A 268 -22.30 48.13 20.25
N GLU A 269 -22.11 48.05 18.94
CA GLU A 269 -22.80 48.95 17.99
C GLU A 269 -24.29 48.63 17.90
N PHE A 270 -24.69 47.38 18.23
CA PHE A 270 -26.11 46.95 18.27
C PHE A 270 -26.79 47.24 19.61
N ASP A 271 -26.05 47.23 20.75
CA ASP A 271 -26.63 47.48 22.07
C ASP A 271 -25.78 48.46 22.85
N ARG A 272 -26.20 49.76 22.87
CA ARG A 272 -25.50 50.87 23.50
C ARG A 272 -25.68 50.93 25.02
N THR A 273 -26.30 49.93 25.67
CA THR A 273 -26.70 49.97 27.08
C THR A 273 -25.77 49.19 28.02
N LEU A 274 -24.59 48.73 27.60
CA LEU A 274 -23.67 47.89 28.38
C LEU A 274 -22.35 48.62 28.76
N PRO A 275 -22.33 49.50 29.82
CA PRO A 275 -21.10 50.17 30.30
C PRO A 275 -19.98 49.19 30.70
N PRO A 276 -20.21 48.07 31.41
CA PRO A 276 -19.15 47.14 31.80
C PRO A 276 -18.42 46.47 30.60
N PHE A 277 -19.04 46.47 29.44
CA PHE A 277 -18.49 45.84 28.25
C PHE A 277 -17.46 46.74 27.55
N ILE A 278 -17.58 48.06 27.66
CA ILE A 278 -16.59 49.00 27.11
C ILE A 278 -15.28 48.90 27.89
N GLU A 279 -15.34 48.79 29.21
CA GLU A 279 -14.17 48.58 30.07
C GLU A 279 -13.45 47.26 29.77
N PHE A 280 -14.20 46.19 29.56
CA PHE A 280 -13.64 44.89 29.12
C PHE A 280 -12.93 45.02 27.75
N LEU A 281 -13.50 45.74 26.80
CA LEU A 281 -12.88 45.99 25.50
C LEU A 281 -11.60 46.81 25.58
N GLU A 282 -11.55 47.81 26.47
CA GLU A 282 -10.33 48.60 26.70
C GLU A 282 -9.23 47.75 27.35
N ASN A 283 -9.58 46.91 28.30
CA ASN A 283 -8.65 45.97 28.93
C ASN A 283 -8.09 44.97 27.93
N LEU A 284 -8.92 44.38 27.04
CA LEU A 284 -8.49 43.51 25.96
C LEU A 284 -7.52 44.19 24.98
N LYS A 285 -7.82 45.45 24.63
CA LYS A 285 -6.96 46.25 23.77
C LYS A 285 -5.58 46.52 24.39
N ASN A 286 -5.54 46.80 25.70
CA ASN A 286 -4.30 46.99 26.43
C ASN A 286 -3.48 45.70 26.51
N ILE A 287 -4.11 44.55 26.73
CA ILE A 287 -3.45 43.24 26.71
C ILE A 287 -2.83 42.94 25.32
N ILE A 288 -3.57 43.16 24.22
CA ILE A 288 -3.06 42.97 22.87
C ILE A 288 -1.83 43.86 22.62
N LYS A 289 -1.89 45.14 23.03
CA LYS A 289 -0.79 46.09 22.86
C LYS A 289 0.46 45.64 23.64
N SER A 290 0.28 45.19 24.88
CA SER A 290 1.38 44.66 25.70
C SER A 290 2.03 43.43 25.06
N PHE A 291 1.26 42.52 24.47
CA PHE A 291 1.79 41.38 23.74
C PHE A 291 2.57 41.78 22.48
N GLU A 292 2.09 42.78 21.72
CA GLU A 292 2.79 43.28 20.54
C GLU A 292 4.12 43.97 20.89
N GLU A 293 4.15 44.68 22.01
CA GLU A 293 5.36 45.36 22.53
C GLU A 293 6.41 44.34 23.00
N SER A 294 6.00 43.33 23.77
CA SER A 294 6.85 42.20 24.20
C SER A 294 7.47 41.45 23.01
N LEU A 295 6.67 41.18 21.96
CA LEU A 295 7.15 40.49 20.75
C LEU A 295 8.22 41.34 20.02
N LYS A 296 8.05 42.67 19.97
CA LYS A 296 9.01 43.58 19.34
C LYS A 296 10.32 43.71 20.09
N GLU A 297 10.27 43.59 21.42
CA GLU A 297 11.48 43.61 22.27
C GLU A 297 12.30 42.33 22.13
N GLU A 298 11.64 41.18 22.06
CA GLU A 298 12.33 39.91 21.87
C GLU A 298 13.00 39.81 20.49
N LEU A 299 12.33 40.30 19.44
CA LEU A 299 12.92 40.33 18.07
C LEU A 299 14.08 41.34 17.91
N LYS A 300 14.31 42.24 18.87
CA LYS A 300 15.45 43.16 18.83
C LYS A 300 16.65 42.65 19.61
N ASN A 301 16.47 41.65 20.44
CA ASN A 301 17.51 41.06 21.28
C ASN A 301 18.15 39.79 20.68
N GLU A 302 17.69 39.40 19.52
CA GLU A 302 18.30 38.43 18.61
C GLU A 302 19.09 39.16 17.53
#